data_b78c66b2fbc8efce1c43aa719ca9d321
#
_entry.id   b78c66b2fbc8efce1c43aa719ca9d321
#
_cell.length_a   1.000
_cell.length_b   1.000
_cell.length_c   1.000
_cell.angle_alpha   90.00
_cell.angle_beta   90.00
_cell.angle_gamma   90.00
#
_symmetry.space_group_name_H-M   'P 1'
#
loop_
_entity.id
_entity.type
_entity.pdbx_description
1 polymer ?
#
loop_
_entity_poly.entity_id
_entity_poly.type
_entity_poly.pdbx_seq_one_letter_code
_entity_poly.pdbx_strand_id
1 'polypeptide(L)'
;MRRVIYAWNYVEWGGAQIHFLALIKEARREFDVVVVLPKGTDSQFHHVLNALNVECVEFEPAVDLAPTETIFDRFRRRRRRLKSEHHMISEISRIGTQNAIIHTDLIPTQSLLSLIRLCRLTDVFITSHNALPQVSITRWYWMRWKFYVLSAFGGVRVFCTNKHAAEYFKKLYAKKVANRITITYDSINPEEIEGARASDFDRSRTLSELNIDAKKFIVLAVGRFIDRKGRWTFLDAAKKVLSQCDDINFVWLTPAIPSESDRIEIDTYNIGDRFHLVHASSIGGRRDDVLRFFRVGDIYAQPSFVEGLPISLLEALAIGLPSISTNVYGIPEAIINEKTGLLIEPGDPDSLAAAILELKNDPDLRRRLADAGREHVLRSFDEREAARIAISEYKRAFNARQ
;
A
#
# COMPACT_ATOMS: atom_id res chain seq x y z
N MET A 1 0.70 -12.48 30.30
CA MET A 1 1.23 -11.39 29.48
C MET A 1 0.11 -10.92 28.56
N ARG A 2 0.02 -9.62 28.20
CA ARG A 2 -0.96 -9.11 27.22
C ARG A 2 -0.50 -9.54 25.83
N ARG A 3 -1.42 -10.07 25.00
CA ARG A 3 -1.10 -10.61 23.66
C ARG A 3 -1.73 -9.79 22.56
N VAL A 4 -0.99 -9.60 21.44
CA VAL A 4 -1.50 -9.02 20.20
C VAL A 4 -1.40 -10.07 19.10
N ILE A 5 -2.53 -10.43 18.51
CA ILE A 5 -2.59 -11.38 17.40
C ILE A 5 -2.83 -10.60 16.10
N TYR A 6 -1.83 -10.56 15.23
CA TYR A 6 -1.97 -10.02 13.89
C TYR A 6 -2.44 -11.11 12.93
N ALA A 7 -3.41 -10.82 12.07
CA ALA A 7 -3.95 -11.81 11.15
C ALA A 7 -4.46 -11.19 9.84
N TRP A 8 -4.12 -11.81 8.71
CA TRP A 8 -4.67 -11.47 7.39
C TRP A 8 -4.71 -12.70 6.48
N ASN A 9 -5.43 -12.62 5.34
CA ASN A 9 -5.71 -13.76 4.48
C ASN A 9 -5.24 -13.57 3.02
N TYR A 10 -4.18 -12.82 2.79
CA TYR A 10 -3.53 -12.66 1.47
C TYR A 10 -2.04 -12.99 1.57
N VAL A 11 -1.49 -13.54 0.48
CA VAL A 11 -0.10 -14.05 0.41
C VAL A 11 0.89 -13.06 -0.21
N GLU A 12 0.37 -12.13 -1.03
CA GLU A 12 1.19 -11.22 -1.82
C GLU A 12 1.90 -10.17 -0.96
N TRP A 13 3.18 -9.94 -1.25
CA TRP A 13 3.93 -8.83 -0.65
C TRP A 13 3.43 -7.47 -1.17
N GLY A 14 3.21 -6.52 -0.26
CA GLY A 14 2.74 -5.19 -0.61
C GLY A 14 2.73 -4.21 0.55
N GLY A 15 2.24 -3.00 0.31
CA GLY A 15 2.20 -1.93 1.28
C GLY A 15 1.53 -2.27 2.61
N ALA A 16 0.44 -3.04 2.57
CA ALA A 16 -0.23 -3.47 3.79
C ALA A 16 0.67 -4.31 4.72
N GLN A 17 1.48 -5.21 4.13
CA GLN A 17 2.42 -6.02 4.91
C GLN A 17 3.57 -5.19 5.47
N ILE A 18 4.04 -4.19 4.74
CA ILE A 18 5.05 -3.23 5.23
C ILE A 18 4.51 -2.47 6.44
N HIS A 19 3.27 -1.98 6.37
CA HIS A 19 2.61 -1.32 7.50
C HIS A 19 2.50 -2.25 8.71
N PHE A 20 2.03 -3.49 8.54
CA PHE A 20 1.94 -4.44 9.65
C PHE A 20 3.31 -4.78 10.25
N LEU A 21 4.36 -4.89 9.44
CA LEU A 21 5.72 -5.10 9.95
C LEU A 21 6.17 -3.97 10.88
N ALA A 22 5.88 -2.72 10.51
CA ALA A 22 6.18 -1.57 11.36
C ALA A 22 5.48 -1.69 12.73
N LEU A 23 4.18 -2.05 12.73
CA LEU A 23 3.43 -2.25 13.96
C LEU A 23 3.96 -3.43 14.78
N ILE A 24 4.29 -4.55 14.14
CA ILE A 24 4.82 -5.77 14.78
C ILE A 24 6.18 -5.48 15.44
N LYS A 25 7.09 -4.79 14.74
CA LYS A 25 8.42 -4.41 15.26
C LYS A 25 8.32 -3.67 16.60
N GLU A 26 7.37 -2.77 16.73
CA GLU A 26 7.17 -2.00 17.96
C GLU A 26 6.32 -2.73 19.01
N ALA A 27 5.25 -3.41 18.59
CA ALA A 27 4.34 -4.11 19.49
C ALA A 27 5.07 -5.21 20.29
N ARG A 28 6.00 -5.95 19.69
CA ARG A 28 6.76 -7.02 20.33
C ARG A 28 7.61 -6.55 21.53
N ARG A 29 7.88 -5.25 21.63
CA ARG A 29 8.64 -4.68 22.76
C ARG A 29 7.82 -4.66 24.06
N GLU A 30 6.49 -4.67 23.92
CA GLU A 30 5.57 -4.48 25.05
C GLU A 30 4.55 -5.60 25.23
N PHE A 31 4.33 -6.39 24.17
CA PHE A 31 3.30 -7.43 24.12
C PHE A 31 3.91 -8.76 23.67
N ASP A 32 3.24 -9.84 24.03
CA ASP A 32 3.40 -11.12 23.37
C ASP A 32 2.72 -11.05 22.00
N VAL A 33 3.49 -11.20 20.93
CA VAL A 33 3.01 -11.03 19.55
C VAL A 33 2.99 -12.36 18.82
N VAL A 34 1.83 -12.68 18.25
CA VAL A 34 1.63 -13.83 17.37
C VAL A 34 1.10 -13.35 16.02
N VAL A 35 1.60 -13.91 14.92
CA VAL A 35 1.15 -13.58 13.58
C VAL A 35 0.51 -14.81 12.92
N VAL A 36 -0.71 -14.66 12.43
CA VAL A 36 -1.48 -15.72 11.77
C VAL A 36 -1.55 -15.43 10.27
N LEU A 37 -0.93 -16.28 9.47
CA LEU A 37 -0.68 -16.10 8.03
C LEU A 37 -1.24 -17.23 7.18
N PRO A 38 -1.65 -16.96 5.94
CA PRO A 38 -1.94 -18.02 4.99
C PRO A 38 -0.64 -18.71 4.55
N LYS A 39 -0.67 -20.02 4.39
CA LYS A 39 0.42 -20.78 3.75
C LYS A 39 0.71 -20.22 2.35
N GLY A 40 1.98 -20.16 1.99
CA GLY A 40 2.44 -19.55 0.75
C GLY A 40 2.68 -18.04 0.84
N THR A 41 2.61 -17.46 2.04
CA THR A 41 3.10 -16.08 2.28
C THR A 41 4.58 -15.98 1.87
N ASP A 42 4.96 -14.83 1.31
CA ASP A 42 6.30 -14.57 0.83
C ASP A 42 7.38 -14.90 1.88
N SER A 43 8.42 -15.61 1.45
CA SER A 43 9.51 -16.07 2.32
C SER A 43 10.29 -14.93 2.99
N GLN A 44 10.36 -13.76 2.35
CA GLN A 44 11.00 -12.57 2.95
C GLN A 44 10.27 -12.14 4.22
N PHE A 45 8.93 -12.24 4.23
CA PHE A 45 8.13 -11.92 5.40
C PHE A 45 8.43 -12.87 6.57
N HIS A 46 8.46 -14.17 6.30
CA HIS A 46 8.85 -15.17 7.31
C HIS A 46 10.27 -14.95 7.84
N HIS A 47 11.20 -14.59 6.96
CA HIS A 47 12.57 -14.29 7.39
C HIS A 47 12.61 -13.10 8.37
N VAL A 48 11.87 -12.04 8.09
CA VAL A 48 11.77 -10.87 8.99
C VAL A 48 11.13 -11.24 10.32
N LEU A 49 10.02 -12.00 10.32
CA LEU A 49 9.36 -12.43 11.56
C LEU A 49 10.28 -13.30 12.42
N ASN A 50 11.02 -14.24 11.80
CA ASN A 50 12.00 -15.08 12.47
C ASN A 50 13.14 -14.24 13.10
N ALA A 51 13.69 -13.27 12.37
CA ALA A 51 14.70 -12.35 12.88
C ALA A 51 14.19 -11.50 14.06
N LEU A 52 12.88 -11.25 14.09
CA LEU A 52 12.21 -10.56 15.19
C LEU A 52 11.83 -11.51 16.35
N ASN A 53 12.05 -12.81 16.28
CA ASN A 53 11.57 -13.82 17.23
C ASN A 53 10.06 -13.72 17.49
N VAL A 54 9.27 -13.55 16.44
CA VAL A 54 7.81 -13.48 16.49
C VAL A 54 7.23 -14.82 16.08
N GLU A 55 6.35 -15.38 16.93
CA GLU A 55 5.65 -16.63 16.64
C GLU A 55 4.76 -16.47 15.41
N CYS A 56 4.87 -17.40 14.45
CA CYS A 56 4.08 -17.42 13.24
C CYS A 56 3.26 -18.73 13.17
N VAL A 57 1.95 -18.60 13.00
CA VAL A 57 1.02 -19.72 12.82
C VAL A 57 0.43 -19.63 11.43
N GLU A 58 0.51 -20.72 10.68
CA GLU A 58 0.00 -20.77 9.31
C GLU A 58 -1.35 -21.49 9.22
N PHE A 59 -2.19 -21.02 8.32
CA PHE A 59 -3.45 -21.67 7.96
C PHE A 59 -3.57 -21.93 6.45
N GLU A 60 -4.44 -22.88 6.06
CA GLU A 60 -4.67 -23.18 4.65
C GLU A 60 -5.53 -22.08 3.99
N PRO A 61 -4.98 -21.31 3.03
CA PRO A 61 -5.75 -20.33 2.28
C PRO A 61 -6.72 -21.05 1.33
N ALA A 62 -7.84 -20.42 1.02
CA ALA A 62 -8.64 -20.85 -0.11
C ALA A 62 -8.07 -20.20 -1.39
N VAL A 63 -7.32 -20.97 -2.15
CA VAL A 63 -6.65 -20.53 -3.38
C VAL A 63 -7.68 -20.08 -4.42
N ASP A 64 -7.46 -18.90 -5.00
CA ASP A 64 -8.27 -18.34 -6.09
C ASP A 64 -7.48 -18.49 -7.41
N LEU A 65 -7.91 -19.38 -8.29
CA LEU A 65 -7.12 -19.84 -9.45
C LEU A 65 -7.54 -19.21 -10.80
N ALA A 66 -8.54 -18.34 -10.86
CA ALA A 66 -8.96 -17.81 -12.16
C ALA A 66 -9.55 -16.38 -12.09
N PRO A 67 -9.39 -15.57 -13.15
CA PRO A 67 -10.12 -14.31 -13.32
C PRO A 67 -11.64 -14.58 -13.34
N THR A 68 -12.42 -13.66 -12.80
CA THR A 68 -13.87 -13.83 -12.68
C THR A 68 -14.57 -13.23 -13.89
N GLU A 69 -15.17 -14.07 -14.70
CA GLU A 69 -15.98 -13.65 -15.84
C GLU A 69 -17.48 -13.73 -15.58
N THR A 70 -17.93 -14.59 -14.67
CA THR A 70 -19.34 -14.86 -14.43
C THR A 70 -19.83 -14.52 -13.03
N ILE A 71 -21.17 -14.42 -12.86
CA ILE A 71 -21.83 -14.25 -11.55
C ILE A 71 -21.53 -15.46 -10.64
N PHE A 72 -21.44 -16.66 -11.20
CA PHE A 72 -21.12 -17.89 -10.47
C PHE A 72 -19.68 -17.86 -9.93
N ASP A 73 -18.74 -17.29 -10.67
CA ASP A 73 -17.35 -17.15 -10.23
C ASP A 73 -17.24 -16.17 -9.07
N ARG A 74 -18.01 -15.06 -9.10
CA ARG A 74 -18.10 -14.11 -7.97
C ARG A 74 -18.65 -14.81 -6.71
N PHE A 75 -19.65 -15.68 -6.86
CA PHE A 75 -20.19 -16.45 -5.74
C PHE A 75 -19.18 -17.47 -5.20
N ARG A 76 -18.50 -18.22 -6.08
CA ARG A 76 -17.42 -19.16 -5.73
C ARG A 76 -16.27 -18.45 -5.01
N ARG A 77 -15.82 -17.30 -5.51
CA ARG A 77 -14.77 -16.48 -4.89
C ARG A 77 -15.19 -16.02 -3.49
N ARG A 78 -16.42 -15.55 -3.33
CA ARG A 78 -16.95 -15.17 -2.02
C ARG A 78 -16.96 -16.36 -1.04
N ARG A 79 -17.41 -17.53 -1.49
CA ARG A 79 -17.44 -18.75 -0.66
C ARG A 79 -16.04 -19.21 -0.26
N ARG A 80 -15.10 -19.18 -1.19
CA ARG A 80 -13.68 -19.52 -0.93
C ARG A 80 -13.06 -18.57 0.09
N ARG A 81 -13.26 -17.26 -0.07
CA ARG A 81 -12.78 -16.27 0.87
C ARG A 81 -13.34 -16.51 2.28
N LEU A 82 -14.63 -16.76 2.40
CA LEU A 82 -15.26 -17.07 3.70
C LEU A 82 -14.68 -18.35 4.32
N LYS A 83 -14.29 -19.34 3.51
CA LYS A 83 -13.61 -20.55 3.97
C LYS A 83 -12.21 -20.22 4.50
N SER A 84 -11.43 -19.43 3.76
CA SER A 84 -10.10 -18.95 4.20
C SER A 84 -10.18 -18.16 5.51
N GLU A 85 -11.10 -17.21 5.60
CA GLU A 85 -11.37 -16.46 6.82
C GLU A 85 -11.78 -17.38 7.99
N HIS A 86 -12.54 -18.43 7.72
CA HIS A 86 -12.92 -19.43 8.74
C HIS A 86 -11.71 -20.20 9.26
N HIS A 87 -10.81 -20.64 8.38
CA HIS A 87 -9.56 -21.31 8.79
C HIS A 87 -8.69 -20.37 9.65
N MET A 88 -8.50 -19.11 9.23
CA MET A 88 -7.78 -18.11 10.00
C MET A 88 -8.39 -17.94 11.41
N ILE A 89 -9.70 -17.79 11.52
CA ILE A 89 -10.40 -17.63 12.81
C ILE A 89 -10.26 -18.89 13.67
N SER A 90 -10.27 -20.08 13.07
CA SER A 90 -10.05 -21.34 13.78
C SER A 90 -8.66 -21.38 14.42
N GLU A 91 -7.61 -20.99 13.68
CA GLU A 91 -6.26 -20.93 14.24
C GLU A 91 -6.13 -19.89 15.34
N ILE A 92 -6.71 -18.70 15.16
CA ILE A 92 -6.78 -17.68 16.22
C ILE A 92 -7.45 -18.23 17.49
N SER A 93 -8.54 -18.99 17.34
CA SER A 93 -9.25 -19.59 18.48
C SER A 93 -8.40 -20.68 19.16
N ARG A 94 -7.59 -21.44 18.39
CA ARG A 94 -6.70 -22.48 18.90
C ARG A 94 -5.51 -21.90 19.69
N ILE A 95 -4.96 -20.76 19.26
CA ILE A 95 -3.91 -20.02 19.97
C ILE A 95 -4.42 -19.55 21.35
N GLY A 96 -5.72 -19.27 21.45
CA GLY A 96 -6.35 -18.72 22.65
C GLY A 96 -6.33 -17.20 22.69
N THR A 97 -7.45 -16.64 23.09
CA THR A 97 -7.69 -15.19 23.07
C THR A 97 -7.84 -14.58 24.48
N GLN A 98 -7.52 -15.34 25.52
CA GLN A 98 -7.51 -14.79 26.88
C GLN A 98 -6.44 -13.71 26.99
N ASN A 99 -6.84 -12.54 27.48
CA ASN A 99 -5.98 -11.36 27.57
C ASN A 99 -5.27 -10.97 26.25
N ALA A 100 -5.96 -11.18 25.11
CA ALA A 100 -5.48 -10.86 23.78
C ALA A 100 -6.34 -9.78 23.12
N ILE A 101 -5.78 -9.13 22.11
CA ILE A 101 -6.50 -8.36 21.07
C ILE A 101 -6.13 -8.94 19.72
N ILE A 102 -7.01 -8.77 18.74
CA ILE A 102 -6.77 -9.20 17.36
C ILE A 102 -6.65 -7.95 16.49
N HIS A 103 -5.60 -7.89 15.66
CA HIS A 103 -5.46 -6.86 14.64
C HIS A 103 -5.47 -7.51 13.25
N THR A 104 -6.42 -7.11 12.42
CA THR A 104 -6.66 -7.74 11.11
C THR A 104 -6.85 -6.71 10.00
N ASP A 105 -6.58 -7.13 8.76
CA ASP A 105 -6.86 -6.38 7.53
C ASP A 105 -8.22 -6.76 6.90
N LEU A 106 -9.11 -7.37 7.63
CA LEU A 106 -10.44 -7.70 7.15
C LEU A 106 -11.31 -6.45 6.99
N ILE A 107 -11.59 -6.08 5.75
CA ILE A 107 -12.40 -4.89 5.44
C ILE A 107 -13.84 -5.11 5.97
N PRO A 108 -14.34 -4.27 6.87
CA PRO A 108 -15.66 -4.45 7.50
C PRO A 108 -16.82 -4.55 6.51
N THR A 109 -16.68 -3.87 5.37
CA THR A 109 -17.71 -3.86 4.32
C THR A 109 -17.89 -5.19 3.60
N GLN A 110 -16.92 -6.10 3.72
CA GLN A 110 -16.90 -7.36 2.97
C GLN A 110 -17.11 -8.58 3.87
N SER A 111 -16.60 -8.56 5.09
CA SER A 111 -16.42 -9.74 5.95
C SER A 111 -17.19 -9.63 7.28
N LEU A 112 -18.46 -9.16 7.24
CA LEU A 112 -19.25 -8.91 8.46
C LEU A 112 -19.33 -10.16 9.38
N LEU A 113 -19.58 -11.35 8.83
CA LEU A 113 -19.73 -12.58 9.64
C LEU A 113 -18.40 -12.95 10.31
N SER A 114 -17.28 -12.83 9.59
CA SER A 114 -15.94 -13.10 10.12
C SER A 114 -15.60 -12.11 11.24
N LEU A 115 -15.91 -10.83 11.05
CA LEU A 115 -15.69 -9.80 12.06
C LEU A 115 -16.55 -10.02 13.31
N ILE A 116 -17.83 -10.40 13.16
CA ILE A 116 -18.69 -10.74 14.31
C ILE A 116 -18.09 -11.92 15.07
N ARG A 117 -17.57 -12.95 14.37
CA ARG A 117 -16.93 -14.10 15.04
C ARG A 117 -15.68 -13.66 15.81
N LEU A 118 -14.81 -12.83 15.21
CA LEU A 118 -13.64 -12.30 15.88
C LEU A 118 -14.00 -11.44 17.10
N CYS A 119 -15.03 -10.57 16.99
CA CYS A 119 -15.50 -9.74 18.09
C CYS A 119 -16.09 -10.53 19.27
N ARG A 120 -16.56 -11.77 19.02
CA ARG A 120 -16.99 -12.69 20.09
C ARG A 120 -15.82 -13.31 20.85
N LEU A 121 -14.64 -13.34 20.25
CA LEU A 121 -13.43 -13.85 20.89
C LEU A 121 -12.76 -12.79 21.74
N THR A 122 -12.63 -11.57 21.21
CA THR A 122 -11.93 -10.48 21.89
C THR A 122 -12.10 -9.14 21.13
N ASP A 123 -11.45 -8.04 21.58
CA ASP A 123 -11.43 -6.77 20.86
C ASP A 123 -10.68 -6.90 19.53
N VAL A 124 -11.23 -6.30 18.48
CA VAL A 124 -10.71 -6.38 17.12
C VAL A 124 -10.32 -5.00 16.63
N PHE A 125 -9.09 -4.88 16.21
CA PHE A 125 -8.57 -3.75 15.45
C PHE A 125 -8.58 -4.11 13.96
N ILE A 126 -8.97 -3.17 13.13
CA ILE A 126 -9.04 -3.35 11.67
C ILE A 126 -8.29 -2.21 11.03
N THR A 127 -7.25 -2.50 10.23
CA THR A 127 -6.62 -1.48 9.39
C THR A 127 -7.28 -1.45 8.02
N SER A 128 -7.59 -0.25 7.54
CA SER A 128 -8.08 0.00 6.19
C SER A 128 -7.02 0.71 5.36
N HIS A 129 -6.34 -0.05 4.49
CA HIS A 129 -5.29 0.46 3.59
C HIS A 129 -5.84 1.04 2.30
N ASN A 130 -7.07 0.67 1.91
CA ASN A 130 -7.61 1.07 0.63
C ASN A 130 -8.42 2.36 0.73
N ALA A 131 -8.35 3.17 -0.33
CA ALA A 131 -9.36 4.19 -0.57
C ALA A 131 -10.74 3.53 -0.69
N LEU A 132 -11.74 4.21 -0.16
CA LEU A 132 -13.13 3.81 -0.28
C LEU A 132 -13.79 4.68 -1.36
N PRO A 133 -13.91 4.17 -2.61
CA PRO A 133 -14.52 4.92 -3.69
C PRO A 133 -15.99 5.21 -3.38
N GLN A 134 -16.52 6.25 -4.01
CA GLN A 134 -17.94 6.55 -3.93
C GLN A 134 -18.75 5.33 -4.39
N VAL A 135 -19.70 4.93 -3.57
CA VAL A 135 -20.58 3.79 -3.84
C VAL A 135 -22.01 4.26 -4.09
N SER A 136 -22.80 3.42 -4.78
CA SER A 136 -24.22 3.70 -4.96
C SER A 136 -24.92 3.93 -3.61
N ILE A 137 -25.98 4.72 -3.64
CA ILE A 137 -26.73 5.11 -2.43
C ILE A 137 -27.26 3.88 -1.67
N THR A 138 -27.73 2.87 -2.39
CA THR A 138 -28.21 1.59 -1.82
C THR A 138 -27.09 0.82 -1.12
N ARG A 139 -25.92 0.77 -1.74
CA ARG A 139 -24.73 0.13 -1.16
C ARG A 139 -24.24 0.89 0.06
N TRP A 140 -24.33 2.22 0.05
CA TRP A 140 -23.97 3.06 1.20
C TRP A 140 -24.85 2.78 2.41
N TYR A 141 -26.21 2.71 2.24
CA TYR A 141 -27.13 2.36 3.33
C TYR A 141 -26.88 0.94 3.86
N TRP A 142 -26.60 0.00 2.95
CA TRP A 142 -26.29 -1.36 3.35
C TRP A 142 -24.97 -1.47 4.15
N MET A 143 -23.95 -0.71 3.76
CA MET A 143 -22.71 -0.59 4.52
C MET A 143 -22.96 0.04 5.89
N ARG A 144 -23.74 1.14 5.94
CA ARG A 144 -24.13 1.79 7.19
C ARG A 144 -24.85 0.84 8.15
N TRP A 145 -25.75 0.01 7.63
CA TRP A 145 -26.42 -1.03 8.41
C TRP A 145 -25.42 -2.05 8.97
N LYS A 146 -24.47 -2.54 8.16
CA LYS A 146 -23.42 -3.45 8.65
C LYS A 146 -22.59 -2.83 9.78
N PHE A 147 -22.22 -1.56 9.64
CA PHE A 147 -21.49 -0.85 10.69
C PHE A 147 -22.33 -0.63 11.95
N TYR A 148 -23.61 -0.41 11.79
CA TYR A 148 -24.54 -0.36 12.92
C TYR A 148 -24.57 -1.70 13.66
N VAL A 149 -24.68 -2.81 12.94
CA VAL A 149 -24.62 -4.17 13.53
C VAL A 149 -23.28 -4.40 14.25
N LEU A 150 -22.16 -4.07 13.61
CA LEU A 150 -20.84 -4.19 14.24
C LEU A 150 -20.69 -3.31 15.49
N SER A 151 -21.34 -2.16 15.54
CA SER A 151 -21.29 -1.27 16.70
C SER A 151 -21.95 -1.85 17.95
N ALA A 152 -22.84 -2.83 17.80
CA ALA A 152 -23.42 -3.59 18.90
C ALA A 152 -22.40 -4.55 19.56
N PHE A 153 -21.33 -4.90 18.84
CA PHE A 153 -20.21 -5.67 19.37
C PHE A 153 -19.14 -4.68 19.86
N GLY A 154 -19.10 -4.44 21.16
CA GLY A 154 -18.36 -3.35 21.82
C GLY A 154 -16.86 -3.20 21.51
N GLY A 155 -16.20 -4.19 20.88
CA GLY A 155 -14.75 -4.28 20.76
C GLY A 155 -14.13 -3.91 19.41
N VAL A 156 -14.89 -3.36 18.45
CA VAL A 156 -14.31 -2.99 17.13
C VAL A 156 -13.71 -1.60 17.13
N ARG A 157 -12.46 -1.49 16.70
CA ARG A 157 -11.74 -0.23 16.43
C ARG A 157 -11.19 -0.24 15.01
N VAL A 158 -11.16 0.92 14.34
CA VAL A 158 -10.69 1.03 12.95
C VAL A 158 -9.50 1.96 12.89
N PHE A 159 -8.43 1.45 12.32
CA PHE A 159 -7.28 2.24 11.90
C PHE A 159 -7.43 2.59 10.42
N CYS A 160 -7.24 3.85 10.09
CA CYS A 160 -7.28 4.34 8.73
C CYS A 160 -5.90 4.87 8.34
N THR A 161 -5.42 4.48 7.18
CA THR A 161 -4.08 4.87 6.72
C THR A 161 -4.05 6.26 6.07
N ASN A 162 -5.19 6.95 6.02
CA ASN A 162 -5.31 8.33 5.54
C ASN A 162 -6.57 9.02 6.12
N LYS A 163 -6.60 10.35 6.07
CA LYS A 163 -7.73 11.16 6.57
C LYS A 163 -9.02 10.93 5.78
N HIS A 164 -8.91 10.80 4.45
CA HIS A 164 -10.07 10.56 3.60
C HIS A 164 -10.83 9.29 4.04
N ALA A 165 -10.13 8.18 4.26
CA ALA A 165 -10.72 6.95 4.77
C ALA A 165 -11.31 7.13 6.17
N ALA A 166 -10.63 7.86 7.06
CA ALA A 166 -11.13 8.12 8.40
C ALA A 166 -12.45 8.91 8.38
N GLU A 167 -12.55 9.95 7.56
CA GLU A 167 -13.78 10.73 7.40
C GLU A 167 -14.91 9.91 6.79
N TYR A 168 -14.61 9.06 5.82
CA TYR A 168 -15.59 8.15 5.23
C TYR A 168 -16.13 7.17 6.27
N PHE A 169 -15.28 6.56 7.07
CA PHE A 169 -15.70 5.66 8.15
C PHE A 169 -16.50 6.39 9.24
N LYS A 170 -16.13 7.62 9.60
CA LYS A 170 -16.90 8.44 10.56
C LYS A 170 -18.34 8.69 10.09
N LYS A 171 -18.55 8.83 8.78
CA LYS A 171 -19.90 8.98 8.19
C LYS A 171 -20.69 7.66 8.21
N LEU A 172 -20.02 6.52 8.10
CA LEU A 172 -20.64 5.19 8.12
C LEU A 172 -20.99 4.73 9.55
N TYR A 173 -20.14 5.02 10.53
CA TYR A 173 -20.36 4.65 11.91
C TYR A 173 -21.41 5.52 12.59
N ALA A 174 -22.14 4.93 13.52
CA ALA A 174 -22.96 5.71 14.46
C ALA A 174 -22.05 6.60 15.32
N LYS A 175 -22.54 7.80 15.71
CA LYS A 175 -21.77 8.78 16.51
C LYS A 175 -21.06 8.17 17.73
N LYS A 176 -21.64 7.14 18.36
CA LYS A 176 -21.05 6.41 19.51
C LYS A 176 -19.75 5.65 19.21
N VAL A 177 -19.44 5.42 17.92
CA VAL A 177 -18.27 4.63 17.48
C VAL A 177 -17.26 5.48 16.72
N ALA A 178 -17.60 6.71 16.39
CA ALA A 178 -16.71 7.62 15.65
C ALA A 178 -15.38 7.89 16.39
N ASN A 179 -15.40 7.84 17.73
CA ASN A 179 -14.20 7.95 18.59
C ASN A 179 -13.33 6.68 18.62
N ARG A 180 -13.74 5.61 17.91
CA ARG A 180 -12.96 4.36 17.75
C ARG A 180 -12.27 4.29 16.39
N ILE A 181 -12.27 5.39 15.65
CA ILE A 181 -11.56 5.54 14.38
C ILE A 181 -10.32 6.36 14.64
N THR A 182 -9.17 5.78 14.39
CA THR A 182 -7.85 6.42 14.59
C THR A 182 -7.11 6.42 13.26
N ILE A 183 -6.37 7.49 12.98
CA ILE A 183 -5.49 7.55 11.81
C ILE A 183 -4.14 6.98 12.23
N THR A 184 -3.72 5.91 11.53
CA THR A 184 -2.39 5.33 11.60
C THR A 184 -1.87 5.29 10.17
N TYR A 185 -1.21 6.34 9.73
CA TYR A 185 -0.77 6.48 8.35
C TYR A 185 -0.01 5.26 7.84
N ASP A 186 -0.22 4.87 6.58
CA ASP A 186 0.82 4.15 5.84
C ASP A 186 2.06 5.03 5.86
N SER A 187 3.21 4.43 6.09
CA SER A 187 4.42 5.16 6.48
C SER A 187 5.67 4.46 5.97
N ILE A 188 6.77 5.15 6.10
CA ILE A 188 8.10 4.69 5.69
C ILE A 188 8.99 4.49 6.92
N ASN A 189 10.01 3.66 6.77
CA ASN A 189 11.11 3.53 7.71
C ASN A 189 12.23 4.51 7.33
N PRO A 190 12.48 5.58 8.10
CA PRO A 190 13.54 6.54 7.77
C PRO A 190 14.93 5.92 7.71
N GLU A 191 15.21 4.88 8.50
CA GLU A 191 16.52 4.21 8.53
C GLU A 191 16.74 3.37 7.26
N GLU A 192 15.69 2.65 6.78
CA GLU A 192 15.75 1.93 5.50
C GLU A 192 15.97 2.91 4.33
N ILE A 193 15.29 4.06 4.35
CA ILE A 193 15.45 5.11 3.33
C ILE A 193 16.87 5.69 3.34
N GLU A 194 17.40 6.06 4.51
CA GLU A 194 18.77 6.58 4.61
C GLU A 194 19.80 5.52 4.22
N GLY A 195 19.59 4.26 4.62
CA GLY A 195 20.43 3.14 4.20
C GLY A 195 20.46 2.98 2.67
N ALA A 196 19.30 3.07 2.01
CA ALA A 196 19.22 3.01 0.56
C ALA A 196 19.92 4.20 -0.13
N ARG A 197 19.79 5.42 0.43
CA ARG A 197 20.42 6.63 -0.09
C ARG A 197 21.94 6.62 0.08
N ALA A 198 22.43 6.18 1.24
CA ALA A 198 23.86 6.12 1.56
C ALA A 198 24.59 4.92 0.96
N SER A 199 23.85 3.91 0.48
CA SER A 199 24.44 2.71 -0.10
C SER A 199 25.28 3.02 -1.35
N ASP A 200 26.32 2.22 -1.57
CA ASP A 200 27.02 2.20 -2.85
C ASP A 200 26.05 1.71 -3.94
N PHE A 201 25.70 2.60 -4.86
CA PHE A 201 24.74 2.34 -5.92
C PHE A 201 25.22 2.99 -7.23
N ASP A 202 25.52 2.16 -8.18
CA ASP A 202 25.90 2.58 -9.53
C ASP A 202 24.65 2.62 -10.44
N ARG A 203 24.11 3.84 -10.64
CA ARG A 203 22.97 4.08 -11.53
C ARG A 203 23.25 3.64 -12.95
N SER A 204 24.43 3.96 -13.47
CA SER A 204 24.77 3.67 -14.85
C SER A 204 24.89 2.17 -15.09
N ARG A 205 25.52 1.45 -14.19
CA ARG A 205 25.61 0.00 -14.23
C ARG A 205 24.24 -0.65 -14.14
N THR A 206 23.40 -0.24 -13.17
CA THR A 206 22.05 -0.81 -12.97
C THR A 206 21.19 -0.64 -14.21
N LEU A 207 21.19 0.54 -14.82
CA LEU A 207 20.44 0.80 -16.05
C LEU A 207 20.99 0.03 -17.24
N SER A 208 22.33 -0.08 -17.38
CA SER A 208 22.98 -0.84 -18.44
C SER A 208 22.66 -2.35 -18.36
N GLU A 209 22.62 -2.93 -17.16
CA GLU A 209 22.24 -4.34 -16.94
C GLU A 209 20.78 -4.62 -17.34
N LEU A 210 19.93 -3.59 -17.36
CA LEU A 210 18.55 -3.63 -17.83
C LEU A 210 18.38 -3.20 -19.29
N ASN A 211 19.46 -2.94 -20.02
CA ASN A 211 19.47 -2.40 -21.39
C ASN A 211 18.77 -1.04 -21.49
N ILE A 212 18.90 -0.19 -20.47
CA ILE A 212 18.35 1.16 -20.43
C ILE A 212 19.50 2.18 -20.57
N ASP A 213 19.36 3.12 -21.48
CA ASP A 213 20.37 4.17 -21.67
C ASP A 213 20.43 5.11 -20.46
N ALA A 214 21.51 5.01 -19.70
CA ALA A 214 21.73 5.80 -18.49
C ALA A 214 21.97 7.31 -18.72
N LYS A 215 22.22 7.74 -19.97
CA LYS A 215 22.39 9.15 -20.32
C LYS A 215 21.06 9.88 -20.47
N LYS A 216 19.97 9.15 -20.64
CA LYS A 216 18.63 9.71 -20.80
C LYS A 216 18.00 10.06 -19.46
N PHE A 217 17.09 11.01 -19.50
CA PHE A 217 16.24 11.37 -18.36
C PHE A 217 15.28 10.23 -18.07
N ILE A 218 15.14 9.82 -16.82
CA ILE A 218 14.33 8.66 -16.40
C ILE A 218 13.09 9.11 -15.66
N VAL A 219 11.91 8.81 -16.22
CA VAL A 219 10.63 8.88 -15.53
C VAL A 219 10.33 7.51 -14.92
N LEU A 220 10.35 7.41 -13.60
CA LEU A 220 10.15 6.17 -12.86
C LEU A 220 8.73 6.05 -12.31
N ALA A 221 8.14 4.87 -12.47
CA ALA A 221 6.95 4.42 -11.72
C ALA A 221 7.26 3.11 -10.99
N VAL A 222 6.70 2.91 -9.79
CA VAL A 222 6.90 1.68 -9.00
C VAL A 222 5.57 1.15 -8.48
N GLY A 223 5.30 -0.12 -8.74
CA GLY A 223 4.11 -0.81 -8.28
C GLY A 223 3.52 -1.77 -9.30
N ARG A 224 2.44 -2.46 -8.95
CA ARG A 224 1.78 -3.39 -9.89
C ARG A 224 1.35 -2.65 -11.16
N PHE A 225 1.62 -3.24 -12.31
CA PHE A 225 1.22 -2.69 -13.61
C PHE A 225 -0.25 -3.01 -13.89
N ILE A 226 -1.17 -2.23 -13.31
CA ILE A 226 -2.64 -2.44 -13.36
C ILE A 226 -3.38 -1.12 -13.59
N ASP A 227 -4.62 -1.19 -14.10
CA ASP A 227 -5.44 -0.02 -14.46
C ASP A 227 -5.60 0.96 -13.31
N ARG A 228 -5.83 0.47 -12.09
CA ARG A 228 -5.97 1.31 -10.89
C ARG A 228 -4.77 2.22 -10.65
N LYS A 229 -3.57 1.81 -11.07
CA LYS A 229 -2.32 2.57 -10.98
C LYS A 229 -2.12 3.57 -12.13
N GLY A 230 -3.04 3.59 -13.11
CA GLY A 230 -2.98 4.52 -14.23
C GLY A 230 -1.96 4.15 -15.30
N ARG A 231 -1.72 2.83 -15.48
CA ARG A 231 -0.70 2.34 -16.43
C ARG A 231 -0.87 2.87 -17.84
N TRP A 232 -2.11 2.95 -18.33
CA TRP A 232 -2.38 3.45 -19.66
C TRP A 232 -2.23 4.97 -19.74
N THR A 233 -2.68 5.71 -18.72
CA THR A 233 -2.43 7.15 -18.60
C THR A 233 -0.92 7.46 -18.61
N PHE A 234 -0.10 6.61 -17.98
CA PHE A 234 1.35 6.74 -18.00
C PHE A 234 1.91 6.54 -19.40
N LEU A 235 1.45 5.53 -20.15
CA LEU A 235 1.90 5.26 -21.52
C LEU A 235 1.40 6.31 -22.52
N ASP A 236 0.15 6.79 -22.36
CA ASP A 236 -0.37 7.90 -23.16
C ASP A 236 0.47 9.17 -22.98
N ALA A 237 0.82 9.50 -21.74
CA ALA A 237 1.70 10.63 -21.46
C ALA A 237 3.11 10.39 -22.01
N ALA A 238 3.66 9.18 -21.90
CA ALA A 238 4.95 8.83 -22.47
C ALA A 238 4.98 9.07 -23.99
N LYS A 239 3.95 8.61 -24.71
CA LYS A 239 3.82 8.84 -26.15
C LYS A 239 3.78 10.33 -26.51
N LYS A 240 3.05 11.14 -25.72
CA LYS A 240 2.99 12.61 -25.91
C LYS A 240 4.33 13.29 -25.65
N VAL A 241 5.04 12.90 -24.61
CA VAL A 241 6.38 13.44 -24.29
C VAL A 241 7.38 13.05 -25.39
N LEU A 242 7.39 11.79 -25.81
CA LEU A 242 8.30 11.28 -26.84
C LEU A 242 8.07 11.89 -28.23
N SER A 243 6.89 12.46 -28.50
CA SER A 243 6.66 13.25 -29.69
C SER A 243 7.35 14.63 -29.68
N GLN A 244 7.84 15.08 -28.52
CA GLN A 244 8.45 16.40 -28.32
C GLN A 244 9.94 16.32 -27.97
N CYS A 245 10.41 15.21 -27.37
CA CYS A 245 11.82 15.00 -27.05
C CYS A 245 12.16 13.51 -27.07
N ASP A 246 13.44 13.21 -27.40
CA ASP A 246 13.93 11.84 -27.55
C ASP A 246 14.99 11.43 -26.50
N ASP A 247 15.35 12.33 -25.61
CA ASP A 247 16.36 12.14 -24.56
C ASP A 247 15.77 11.69 -23.21
N ILE A 248 14.65 10.96 -23.24
CA ILE A 248 13.90 10.51 -22.06
C ILE A 248 13.51 9.03 -22.19
N ASN A 249 13.55 8.30 -21.08
CA ASN A 249 13.05 6.94 -20.95
C ASN A 249 12.00 6.86 -19.84
N PHE A 250 11.06 5.96 -20.01
CA PHE A 250 10.01 5.64 -19.06
C PHE A 250 10.26 4.25 -18.48
N VAL A 251 10.35 4.14 -17.17
CA VAL A 251 10.64 2.88 -16.48
C VAL A 251 9.53 2.60 -15.48
N TRP A 252 8.94 1.41 -15.58
CA TRP A 252 7.96 0.96 -14.61
C TRP A 252 8.46 -0.31 -13.92
N LEU A 253 8.80 -0.21 -12.64
CA LEU A 253 9.17 -1.36 -11.82
C LEU A 253 7.91 -2.04 -11.27
N THR A 254 7.74 -3.33 -11.55
CA THR A 254 6.58 -4.10 -11.10
C THR A 254 6.98 -5.40 -10.38
N PRO A 255 6.29 -5.80 -9.30
CA PRO A 255 6.49 -7.10 -8.65
C PRO A 255 5.78 -8.25 -9.36
N ALA A 256 4.91 -7.96 -10.35
CA ALA A 256 4.10 -8.95 -11.04
C ALA A 256 4.49 -9.04 -12.52
N ILE A 257 4.52 -10.26 -13.05
CA ILE A 257 4.72 -10.49 -14.47
C ILE A 257 3.47 -9.99 -15.23
N PRO A 258 3.62 -9.10 -16.22
CA PRO A 258 2.51 -8.64 -17.02
C PRO A 258 1.90 -9.79 -17.81
N SER A 259 0.58 -9.75 -18.01
CA SER A 259 -0.12 -10.71 -18.85
C SER A 259 0.27 -10.56 -20.32
N GLU A 260 -0.01 -11.58 -21.14
CA GLU A 260 0.20 -11.50 -22.58
C GLU A 260 -0.63 -10.38 -23.22
N SER A 261 -1.87 -10.19 -22.77
CA SER A 261 -2.70 -9.06 -23.22
C SER A 261 -2.11 -7.71 -22.87
N ASP A 262 -1.45 -7.58 -21.71
CA ASP A 262 -0.78 -6.34 -21.35
C ASP A 262 0.41 -6.04 -22.28
N ARG A 263 1.17 -7.06 -22.68
CA ARG A 263 2.30 -6.90 -23.60
C ARG A 263 1.83 -6.47 -24.97
N ILE A 264 0.79 -7.13 -25.51
CA ILE A 264 0.19 -6.76 -26.79
C ILE A 264 -0.30 -5.30 -26.76
N GLU A 265 -0.96 -4.88 -25.68
CA GLU A 265 -1.43 -3.51 -25.52
C GLU A 265 -0.27 -2.51 -25.47
N ILE A 266 0.80 -2.80 -24.71
CA ILE A 266 2.01 -1.96 -24.65
C ILE A 266 2.60 -1.78 -26.05
N ASP A 267 2.68 -2.82 -26.85
CA ASP A 267 3.25 -2.78 -28.20
C ASP A 267 2.46 -1.85 -29.14
N THR A 268 1.15 -1.65 -28.92
CA THR A 268 0.33 -0.71 -29.71
C THR A 268 0.72 0.75 -29.53
N TYR A 269 1.42 1.09 -28.46
CA TYR A 269 1.89 2.47 -28.22
C TYR A 269 3.02 2.88 -29.17
N ASN A 270 3.74 1.94 -29.75
CA ASN A 270 4.87 2.17 -30.68
C ASN A 270 5.93 3.12 -30.10
N ILE A 271 6.22 3.02 -28.81
CA ILE A 271 7.24 3.82 -28.10
C ILE A 271 8.57 3.06 -27.96
N GLY A 272 8.63 1.82 -28.49
CA GLY A 272 9.85 1.02 -28.66
C GLY A 272 10.67 0.87 -27.38
N ASP A 273 11.98 1.09 -27.54
CA ASP A 273 12.98 1.00 -26.48
C ASP A 273 12.99 2.19 -25.50
N ARG A 274 11.89 2.96 -25.45
CA ARG A 274 11.74 4.13 -24.56
C ARG A 274 10.88 3.81 -23.34
N PHE A 275 10.15 2.71 -23.38
CA PHE A 275 9.41 2.21 -22.22
C PHE A 275 9.95 0.85 -21.79
N HIS A 276 10.31 0.76 -20.51
CA HIS A 276 10.88 -0.44 -19.92
C HIS A 276 10.01 -0.89 -18.75
N LEU A 277 9.33 -2.03 -18.93
CA LEU A 277 8.60 -2.70 -17.86
C LEU A 277 9.54 -3.68 -17.17
N VAL A 278 10.09 -3.28 -16.00
CA VAL A 278 11.11 -4.02 -15.26
C VAL A 278 10.43 -4.86 -14.18
N HIS A 279 10.73 -6.16 -14.14
CA HIS A 279 10.28 -7.02 -13.06
C HIS A 279 11.21 -6.89 -11.85
N ALA A 280 10.66 -6.84 -10.63
CA ALA A 280 11.46 -6.62 -9.41
C ALA A 280 12.57 -7.68 -9.20
N SER A 281 12.37 -8.91 -9.66
CA SER A 281 13.42 -9.95 -9.56
C SER A 281 14.66 -9.64 -10.41
N SER A 282 14.54 -8.83 -11.48
CA SER A 282 15.66 -8.43 -12.32
C SER A 282 16.64 -7.48 -11.62
N ILE A 283 16.22 -6.91 -10.49
CA ILE A 283 17.02 -5.99 -9.67
C ILE A 283 17.37 -6.60 -8.29
N GLY A 284 17.17 -7.92 -8.12
CA GLY A 284 17.38 -8.63 -6.85
C GLY A 284 16.09 -9.01 -6.12
N GLY A 285 15.02 -8.25 -6.29
CA GLY A 285 13.68 -8.58 -5.78
C GLY A 285 13.45 -8.34 -4.29
N ARG A 286 14.49 -8.01 -3.52
CA ARG A 286 14.37 -7.70 -2.09
C ARG A 286 13.94 -6.25 -1.90
N ARG A 287 13.39 -5.95 -0.72
CA ARG A 287 12.96 -4.59 -0.38
C ARG A 287 14.09 -3.55 -0.53
N ASP A 288 15.28 -3.86 -0.06
CA ASP A 288 16.45 -2.97 -0.17
C ASP A 288 16.82 -2.70 -1.63
N ASP A 289 16.66 -3.69 -2.51
CA ASP A 289 16.93 -3.55 -3.93
C ASP A 289 15.92 -2.60 -4.58
N VAL A 290 14.64 -2.73 -4.20
CA VAL A 290 13.57 -1.82 -4.65
C VAL A 290 13.82 -0.40 -4.17
N LEU A 291 14.18 -0.20 -2.90
CA LEU A 291 14.47 1.15 -2.36
C LEU A 291 15.67 1.79 -3.06
N ARG A 292 16.75 1.03 -3.32
CA ARG A 292 17.89 1.51 -4.10
C ARG A 292 17.52 1.84 -5.53
N PHE A 293 16.61 1.07 -6.13
CA PHE A 293 16.19 1.28 -7.52
C PHE A 293 15.46 2.61 -7.74
N PHE A 294 14.83 3.20 -6.72
CA PHE A 294 14.29 4.57 -6.88
C PHE A 294 15.36 5.57 -7.33
N ARG A 295 16.63 5.33 -7.02
CA ARG A 295 17.76 6.22 -7.40
C ARG A 295 18.11 6.21 -8.88
N VAL A 296 17.51 5.33 -9.70
CA VAL A 296 17.67 5.41 -11.15
C VAL A 296 16.83 6.52 -11.77
N GLY A 297 15.72 6.92 -11.11
CA GLY A 297 14.81 7.94 -11.60
C GLY A 297 15.36 9.36 -11.46
N ASP A 298 15.04 10.21 -12.41
CA ASP A 298 15.20 11.67 -12.30
C ASP A 298 13.94 12.32 -11.74
N ILE A 299 12.77 11.72 -12.04
CA ILE A 299 11.47 12.04 -11.45
C ILE A 299 10.67 10.75 -11.20
N TYR A 300 9.70 10.82 -10.31
CA TYR A 300 8.72 9.77 -10.06
C TYR A 300 7.33 10.19 -10.55
N ALA A 301 6.62 9.29 -11.23
CA ALA A 301 5.27 9.55 -11.72
C ALA A 301 4.33 8.39 -11.38
N GLN A 302 3.22 8.68 -10.70
CA GLN A 302 2.20 7.68 -10.32
C GLN A 302 0.80 8.21 -10.59
N PRO A 303 0.26 8.07 -11.83
CA PRO A 303 -1.04 8.62 -12.23
C PRO A 303 -2.22 7.72 -11.82
N SER A 304 -2.29 7.35 -10.55
CA SER A 304 -3.28 6.41 -10.01
C SER A 304 -4.71 6.96 -10.01
N PHE A 305 -5.68 6.09 -10.29
CA PHE A 305 -7.11 6.41 -10.17
C PHE A 305 -7.64 6.24 -8.74
N VAL A 306 -7.09 5.28 -8.00
CA VAL A 306 -7.55 4.95 -6.63
C VAL A 306 -6.37 4.51 -5.78
N GLU A 307 -6.11 5.26 -4.69
CA GLU A 307 -5.09 4.92 -3.70
C GLU A 307 -5.54 5.24 -2.28
N GLY A 308 -5.07 4.45 -1.31
CA GLY A 308 -5.12 4.86 0.08
C GLY A 308 -4.10 5.98 0.34
N LEU A 309 -2.95 5.58 0.83
CA LEU A 309 -1.73 6.40 0.89
C LEU A 309 -0.61 5.52 0.32
N PRO A 310 -0.17 5.73 -0.93
CA PRO A 310 0.71 4.79 -1.60
C PRO A 310 2.14 4.85 -1.03
N ILE A 311 2.59 3.75 -0.44
CA ILE A 311 3.94 3.65 0.16
C ILE A 311 5.02 3.94 -0.88
N SER A 312 4.88 3.48 -2.14
CA SER A 312 5.85 3.76 -3.20
C SER A 312 5.99 5.27 -3.51
N LEU A 313 4.93 6.05 -3.36
CA LEU A 313 5.01 7.51 -3.47
C LEU A 313 5.76 8.13 -2.27
N LEU A 314 5.46 7.65 -1.05
CA LEU A 314 6.19 8.08 0.14
C LEU A 314 7.68 7.75 0.05
N GLU A 315 8.02 6.57 -0.46
CA GLU A 315 9.41 6.13 -0.69
C GLU A 315 10.11 6.99 -1.73
N ALA A 316 9.46 7.29 -2.86
CA ALA A 316 9.99 8.18 -3.90
C ALA A 316 10.32 9.56 -3.34
N LEU A 317 9.37 10.17 -2.63
CA LEU A 317 9.55 11.47 -1.98
C LEU A 317 10.67 11.42 -0.93
N ALA A 318 10.71 10.37 -0.10
CA ALA A 318 11.71 10.23 0.96
C ALA A 318 13.13 9.97 0.43
N ILE A 319 13.29 9.28 -0.69
CA ILE A 319 14.55 9.13 -1.41
C ILE A 319 15.01 10.48 -1.98
N GLY A 320 14.07 11.38 -2.25
CA GLY A 320 14.33 12.73 -2.81
C GLY A 320 14.04 12.81 -4.31
N LEU A 321 13.09 12.02 -4.83
CA LEU A 321 12.61 12.17 -6.20
C LEU A 321 11.49 13.22 -6.26
N PRO A 322 11.61 14.25 -7.11
CA PRO A 322 10.46 15.10 -7.41
C PRO A 322 9.35 14.26 -8.02
N SER A 323 8.17 14.35 -7.44
CA SER A 323 7.09 13.39 -7.72
C SER A 323 5.87 14.07 -8.32
N ILE A 324 5.29 13.40 -9.32
CA ILE A 324 4.00 13.75 -9.94
C ILE A 324 3.01 12.66 -9.57
N SER A 325 1.84 13.01 -9.05
CA SER A 325 0.77 12.04 -8.80
C SER A 325 -0.60 12.69 -8.99
N THR A 326 -1.66 11.98 -8.66
CA THR A 326 -3.03 12.44 -8.88
C THR A 326 -3.66 12.99 -7.62
N ASN A 327 -4.60 13.93 -7.79
CA ASN A 327 -5.37 14.54 -6.70
C ASN A 327 -6.51 13.61 -6.22
N VAL A 328 -6.16 12.39 -5.77
CA VAL A 328 -7.17 11.41 -5.33
C VAL A 328 -6.91 10.91 -3.92
N TYR A 329 -7.96 10.78 -3.14
CA TYR A 329 -8.02 10.15 -1.80
C TYR A 329 -6.91 10.60 -0.84
N GLY A 330 -5.95 9.73 -0.50
CA GLY A 330 -4.86 10.03 0.44
C GLY A 330 -3.62 10.67 -0.19
N ILE A 331 -3.52 10.72 -1.52
CA ILE A 331 -2.34 11.31 -2.21
C ILE A 331 -2.12 12.79 -1.85
N PRO A 332 -3.17 13.65 -1.75
CA PRO A 332 -2.98 15.04 -1.32
C PRO A 332 -2.45 15.23 0.11
N GLU A 333 -2.36 14.14 0.89
CA GLU A 333 -1.71 14.18 2.20
C GLU A 333 -0.18 14.00 2.09
N ALA A 334 0.28 13.26 1.06
CA ALA A 334 1.69 13.08 0.73
C ALA A 334 2.27 14.21 -0.12
N ILE A 335 1.48 14.75 -1.05
CA ILE A 335 1.88 15.84 -1.95
C ILE A 335 1.00 17.08 -1.70
N ILE A 336 1.64 18.17 -1.30
CA ILE A 336 1.07 19.52 -1.32
C ILE A 336 1.41 20.11 -2.68
N ASN A 337 0.40 20.30 -3.54
CA ASN A 337 0.61 20.72 -4.93
C ASN A 337 1.53 21.94 -5.06
N GLU A 338 2.48 21.88 -6.01
CA GLU A 338 3.49 22.91 -6.32
C GLU A 338 4.48 23.22 -5.18
N LYS A 339 4.30 22.60 -4.01
CA LYS A 339 5.19 22.79 -2.84
C LYS A 339 6.07 21.56 -2.59
N THR A 340 5.49 20.38 -2.57
CA THR A 340 6.21 19.13 -2.26
C THR A 340 6.17 18.12 -3.39
N GLY A 341 5.56 18.46 -4.52
CA GLY A 341 5.38 17.68 -5.73
C GLY A 341 4.28 18.31 -6.58
N LEU A 342 3.92 17.65 -7.68
CA LEU A 342 2.86 18.09 -8.57
C LEU A 342 1.66 17.14 -8.51
N LEU A 343 0.46 17.71 -8.46
CA LEU A 343 -0.80 16.97 -8.52
C LEU A 343 -1.53 17.27 -9.83
N ILE A 344 -1.98 16.21 -10.49
CA ILE A 344 -2.80 16.25 -11.70
C ILE A 344 -4.16 15.58 -11.45
N GLU A 345 -5.11 15.75 -12.33
CA GLU A 345 -6.36 14.99 -12.28
C GLU A 345 -6.16 13.55 -12.77
N PRO A 346 -6.88 12.56 -12.21
CA PRO A 346 -6.76 11.17 -12.64
C PRO A 346 -7.27 10.99 -14.08
N GLY A 347 -6.54 10.21 -14.89
CA GLY A 347 -6.88 9.94 -16.28
C GLY A 347 -6.58 11.09 -17.25
N ASP A 348 -5.74 12.03 -16.84
CA ASP A 348 -5.31 13.16 -17.67
C ASP A 348 -3.84 12.97 -18.13
N PRO A 349 -3.60 12.35 -19.30
CA PRO A 349 -2.25 12.17 -19.84
C PRO A 349 -1.64 13.47 -20.35
N ASP A 350 -2.44 14.48 -20.71
CA ASP A 350 -1.92 15.76 -21.18
C ASP A 350 -1.27 16.53 -20.02
N SER A 351 -1.95 16.65 -18.89
CA SER A 351 -1.38 17.26 -17.67
C SER A 351 -0.17 16.47 -17.16
N LEU A 352 -0.19 15.13 -17.24
CA LEU A 352 0.97 14.32 -16.87
C LEU A 352 2.16 14.60 -17.78
N ALA A 353 1.97 14.66 -19.09
CA ALA A 353 3.02 14.96 -20.06
C ALA A 353 3.61 16.37 -19.84
N ALA A 354 2.74 17.37 -19.63
CA ALA A 354 3.16 18.73 -19.34
C ALA A 354 4.00 18.82 -18.05
N ALA A 355 3.56 18.17 -16.96
CA ALA A 355 4.28 18.15 -15.70
C ALA A 355 5.65 17.42 -15.81
N ILE A 356 5.73 16.34 -16.61
CA ILE A 356 7.00 15.64 -16.88
C ILE A 356 7.97 16.57 -17.63
N LEU A 357 7.50 17.26 -18.67
CA LEU A 357 8.33 18.20 -19.45
C LEU A 357 8.76 19.41 -18.63
N GLU A 358 7.88 19.94 -17.79
CA GLU A 358 8.18 21.03 -16.85
C GLU A 358 9.34 20.62 -15.92
N LEU A 359 9.19 19.48 -15.23
CA LEU A 359 10.22 18.98 -14.32
C LEU A 359 11.51 18.60 -15.07
N LYS A 360 11.42 18.09 -16.30
CA LYS A 360 12.62 17.80 -17.12
C LYS A 360 13.41 19.07 -17.44
N ASN A 361 12.72 20.15 -17.80
CA ASN A 361 13.32 21.38 -18.29
C ASN A 361 13.72 22.37 -17.18
N ASP A 362 13.19 22.20 -15.96
CA ASP A 362 13.50 23.08 -14.83
C ASP A 362 14.21 22.31 -13.67
N PRO A 363 15.56 22.27 -13.67
CA PRO A 363 16.34 21.61 -12.60
C PRO A 363 16.16 22.24 -11.21
N ASP A 364 15.89 23.54 -11.14
CA ASP A 364 15.73 24.23 -9.87
C ASP A 364 14.37 23.92 -9.26
N LEU A 365 13.31 23.84 -10.07
CA LEU A 365 12.01 23.35 -9.64
C LEU A 365 12.12 21.89 -9.14
N ARG A 366 12.81 21.01 -9.90
CA ARG A 366 13.03 19.62 -9.47
C ARG A 366 13.67 19.54 -8.09
N ARG A 367 14.78 20.29 -7.88
CA ARG A 367 15.49 20.30 -6.59
C ARG A 367 14.60 20.79 -5.47
N ARG A 368 13.93 21.93 -5.68
CA ARG A 368 13.02 22.52 -4.69
C ARG A 368 11.91 21.56 -4.26
N LEU A 369 11.25 20.90 -5.23
CA LEU A 369 10.16 19.95 -4.93
C LEU A 369 10.67 18.68 -4.27
N ALA A 370 11.84 18.17 -4.69
CA ALA A 370 12.49 17.01 -4.10
C ALA A 370 12.82 17.23 -2.61
N ASP A 371 13.48 18.35 -2.30
CA ASP A 371 13.88 18.69 -0.94
C ASP A 371 12.68 18.90 -0.03
N ALA A 372 11.68 19.67 -0.48
CA ALA A 372 10.47 19.93 0.28
C ALA A 372 9.59 18.68 0.44
N GLY A 373 9.49 17.86 -0.59
CA GLY A 373 8.77 16.59 -0.56
C GLY A 373 9.39 15.61 0.44
N ARG A 374 10.72 15.49 0.40
CA ARG A 374 11.45 14.65 1.35
C ARG A 374 11.25 15.10 2.80
N GLU A 375 11.43 16.38 3.08
CA GLU A 375 11.21 16.93 4.43
C GLU A 375 9.79 16.67 4.93
N HIS A 376 8.79 16.91 4.08
CA HIS A 376 7.40 16.71 4.41
C HIS A 376 7.11 15.24 4.78
N VAL A 377 7.57 14.29 3.96
CA VAL A 377 7.28 12.86 4.16
C VAL A 377 8.01 12.30 5.38
N LEU A 378 9.29 12.61 5.56
CA LEU A 378 10.06 12.14 6.72
C LEU A 378 9.49 12.66 8.04
N ARG A 379 8.94 13.88 8.07
CA ARG A 379 8.30 14.45 9.24
C ARG A 379 6.91 13.89 9.53
N SER A 380 6.13 13.58 8.47
CA SER A 380 4.69 13.31 8.60
C SER A 380 4.34 11.84 8.55
N PHE A 381 5.20 10.97 8.00
CA PHE A 381 4.90 9.57 7.71
C PHE A 381 6.00 8.61 8.21
N ASP A 382 6.51 8.84 9.43
CA ASP A 382 7.43 7.93 10.12
C ASP A 382 6.68 6.71 10.67
N GLU A 383 7.13 5.48 10.33
CA GLU A 383 6.50 4.23 10.78
C GLU A 383 6.48 4.09 12.32
N ARG A 384 7.46 4.68 13.01
CA ARG A 384 7.52 4.64 14.48
C ARG A 384 6.38 5.42 15.11
N GLU A 385 6.00 6.55 14.51
CA GLU A 385 4.85 7.34 15.01
C GLU A 385 3.53 6.62 14.75
N ALA A 386 3.33 6.00 13.59
CA ALA A 386 2.15 5.18 13.29
C ALA A 386 2.04 4.01 14.28
N ALA A 387 3.14 3.32 14.55
CA ALA A 387 3.19 2.23 15.51
C ALA A 387 2.92 2.70 16.95
N ARG A 388 3.49 3.84 17.38
CA ARG A 388 3.25 4.43 18.71
C ARG A 388 1.77 4.73 18.93
N ILE A 389 1.09 5.28 17.93
CA ILE A 389 -0.35 5.53 17.97
C ILE A 389 -1.12 4.22 18.12
N ALA A 390 -0.81 3.20 17.31
CA ALA A 390 -1.46 1.89 17.38
C ALA A 390 -1.28 1.23 18.75
N ILE A 391 -0.07 1.22 19.29
CA ILE A 391 0.26 0.64 20.60
C ILE A 391 -0.50 1.38 21.73
N SER A 392 -0.61 2.70 21.66
CA SER A 392 -1.41 3.49 22.60
C SER A 392 -2.87 3.03 22.62
N GLU A 393 -3.46 2.79 21.44
CA GLU A 393 -4.84 2.29 21.33
C GLU A 393 -4.97 0.85 21.83
N TYR A 394 -3.97 -0.02 21.64
CA TYR A 394 -3.95 -1.36 22.22
C TYR A 394 -3.95 -1.29 23.76
N LYS A 395 -3.09 -0.45 24.34
CA LYS A 395 -3.06 -0.23 25.80
C LYS A 395 -4.40 0.26 26.34
N ARG A 396 -5.05 1.20 25.66
CA ARG A 396 -6.39 1.69 26.03
C ARG A 396 -7.43 0.56 25.99
N ALA A 397 -7.37 -0.33 24.98
CA ALA A 397 -8.27 -1.47 24.88
C ALA A 397 -8.07 -2.44 26.05
N PHE A 398 -6.83 -2.79 26.40
CA PHE A 398 -6.55 -3.66 27.53
C PHE A 398 -6.98 -3.06 28.88
N ASN A 399 -6.75 -1.76 29.07
CA ASN A 399 -7.11 -1.09 30.32
C ASN A 399 -8.63 -0.93 30.50
N ALA A 400 -9.40 -0.82 29.41
CA ALA A 400 -10.86 -0.73 29.46
C ALA A 400 -11.55 -2.06 29.83
N ARG A 401 -10.80 -3.18 29.94
CA ARG A 401 -11.30 -4.51 30.35
C ARG A 401 -11.04 -4.83 31.80
N GLN A 402 -10.21 -4.05 32.46
CA GLN A 402 -9.97 -4.11 33.92
C GLN A 402 -10.98 -3.27 34.66
#